data_181ebb10f9c77a39bf2b0bf8e90aea92
#
_entry.id   181ebb10f9c77a39bf2b0bf8e90aea92
#
_cell.length_a   1.000
_cell.length_b   1.000
_cell.length_c   1.000
_cell.angle_alpha   90.00
_cell.angle_beta   90.00
_cell.angle_gamma   90.00
#
_symmetry.space_group_name_H-M   'P 1'
#
loop_
_entity.id
_entity.type
_entity.pdbx_description
1 polymer ?
#
loop_
_entity_poly.entity_id
_entity_poly.type
_entity_poly.pdbx_seq_one_letter_code
_entity_poly.pdbx_strand_id
1 'polypeptide(L)'
;IVTDEDKFVKYLLIIMAFSLVTGLITPIGDTPYTYLIKTMMGNSQEYISEHQMMSWKDSPFTIIIVFETLFLAIFTKPRLRDIFMVLGLTLMSIVSIRHMSLLALIGTIYYARVFSDFVKKPNILKEETIINFFNKKIAIGVSFVAVLLFSGFLFYRQSKNDFVDKSFYPVDATKYILDNVDLGKAKIFNDYNFGSYLLFNNIPVFIDSRADLYTKQFSGFDYDIFDDYEY
;
A
#
# COMPACT_ATOMS: atom_id res chain seq x y z
N ILE A 1 23.92 21.23 -14.58
CA ILE A 1 23.55 22.53 -14.00
C ILE A 1 23.20 22.24 -12.56
N VAL A 2 24.20 22.26 -11.71
CA VAL A 2 24.10 22.11 -10.27
C VAL A 2 23.87 23.53 -9.74
N THR A 3 22.62 23.82 -9.47
CA THR A 3 22.19 25.07 -8.87
C THR A 3 21.99 24.85 -7.37
N ASP A 4 21.93 25.88 -6.56
CA ASP A 4 21.75 25.98 -5.07
C ASP A 4 21.11 24.81 -4.30
N GLU A 5 20.70 23.76 -4.98
CA GLU A 5 20.14 22.53 -4.45
C GLU A 5 21.19 21.67 -3.69
N ASP A 6 22.49 21.85 -3.95
CA ASP A 6 23.53 21.03 -3.31
C ASP A 6 23.63 21.25 -1.80
N LYS A 7 23.32 22.45 -1.33
CA LYS A 7 23.28 22.73 0.10
C LYS A 7 22.20 21.90 0.81
N PHE A 8 21.05 21.73 0.15
CA PHE A 8 19.96 20.94 0.69
C PHE A 8 20.25 19.43 0.68
N VAL A 9 20.98 18.93 -0.32
CA VAL A 9 21.37 17.52 -0.39
C VAL A 9 22.22 17.13 0.82
N LYS A 10 23.17 17.97 1.22
CA LYS A 10 23.99 17.71 2.41
C LYS A 10 23.14 17.61 3.69
N TYR A 11 22.18 18.50 3.88
CA TYR A 11 21.28 18.46 5.03
C TYR A 11 20.37 17.22 5.00
N LEU A 12 19.86 16.85 3.81
CA LEU A 12 19.05 15.64 3.66
C LEU A 12 19.85 14.38 3.98
N LEU A 13 21.09 14.28 3.55
CA LEU A 13 21.97 13.15 3.90
C LEU A 13 22.26 13.08 5.40
N ILE A 14 22.47 14.23 6.05
CA ILE A 14 22.65 14.31 7.49
C ILE A 14 21.36 13.84 8.21
N ILE A 15 20.19 14.33 7.81
CA ILE A 15 18.89 13.94 8.37
C ILE A 15 18.68 12.44 8.19
N MET A 16 18.99 11.91 6.99
CA MET A 16 18.87 10.48 6.70
C MET A 16 19.78 9.64 7.64
N ALA A 17 21.04 10.06 7.82
CA ALA A 17 21.97 9.36 8.72
C ALA A 17 21.46 9.41 10.17
N PHE A 18 21.00 10.57 10.64
CA PHE A 18 20.41 10.67 12.00
C PHE A 18 19.13 9.84 12.11
N SER A 19 18.28 9.77 11.10
CA SER A 19 17.06 8.95 11.10
C SER A 19 17.39 7.47 11.23
N LEU A 20 18.45 6.99 10.57
CA LEU A 20 18.92 5.61 10.73
C LEU A 20 19.39 5.34 12.16
N VAL A 21 20.13 6.27 12.77
CA VAL A 21 20.61 6.12 14.15
C VAL A 21 19.43 6.17 15.15
N THR A 22 18.46 7.07 14.95
CA THR A 22 17.28 7.18 15.83
C THR A 22 16.42 5.93 15.80
N GLY A 23 16.44 5.16 14.71
CA GLY A 23 15.77 3.86 14.63
C GLY A 23 16.31 2.82 15.61
N LEU A 24 17.55 3.00 16.12
CA LEU A 24 18.15 2.17 17.18
C LEU A 24 17.82 2.67 18.58
N ILE A 25 17.41 3.94 18.71
CA ILE A 25 17.09 4.59 20.00
C ILE A 25 15.58 4.45 20.26
N THR A 26 15.12 3.20 20.31
CA THR A 26 13.70 2.87 20.59
C THR A 26 13.64 1.95 21.82
N PRO A 27 12.49 1.87 22.51
CA PRO A 27 12.30 0.92 23.61
C PRO A 27 12.55 -0.54 23.22
N ILE A 28 12.48 -0.86 21.94
CA ILE A 28 12.69 -2.21 21.38
C ILE A 28 14.08 -2.38 20.73
N GLY A 29 14.98 -1.40 20.90
CA GLY A 29 16.36 -1.45 20.43
C GLY A 29 16.51 -1.61 18.92
N ASP A 30 17.25 -2.61 18.49
CA ASP A 30 17.52 -2.92 17.07
C ASP A 30 16.40 -3.67 16.37
N THR A 31 15.32 -4.02 17.07
CA THR A 31 14.19 -4.79 16.53
C THR A 31 13.65 -4.28 15.19
N PRO A 32 13.51 -2.96 14.92
CA PRO A 32 13.04 -2.48 13.63
C PRO A 32 13.90 -2.94 12.45
N TYR A 33 15.20 -3.04 12.64
CA TYR A 33 16.15 -3.47 11.61
C TYR A 33 16.24 -4.99 11.51
N THR A 34 16.34 -5.66 12.66
CA THR A 34 16.40 -7.13 12.70
C THR A 34 15.10 -7.76 12.20
N TYR A 35 13.96 -7.16 12.52
CA TYR A 35 12.67 -7.56 11.97
C TYR A 35 12.65 -7.44 10.44
N LEU A 36 13.05 -6.29 9.90
CA LEU A 36 13.10 -6.08 8.45
C LEU A 36 13.97 -7.14 7.75
N ILE A 37 15.16 -7.40 8.29
CA ILE A 37 16.08 -8.40 7.73
C ILE A 37 15.44 -9.79 7.78
N LYS A 38 14.86 -10.17 8.91
CA LYS A 38 14.20 -11.47 9.08
C LYS A 38 13.02 -11.64 8.11
N THR A 39 12.20 -10.61 7.96
CA THR A 39 11.05 -10.64 7.01
C THR A 39 11.54 -10.76 5.57
N MET A 40 12.63 -10.08 5.20
CA MET A 40 13.21 -10.22 3.85
C MET A 40 13.86 -11.59 3.60
N MET A 41 14.29 -12.28 4.64
CA MET A 41 14.86 -13.64 4.55
C MET A 41 13.79 -14.74 4.63
N GLY A 42 12.57 -14.40 5.04
CA GLY A 42 11.46 -15.34 5.16
C GLY A 42 10.70 -15.54 3.86
N ASN A 43 9.96 -16.65 3.77
CA ASN A 43 9.14 -17.01 2.61
C ASN A 43 7.74 -16.40 2.66
N SER A 44 7.53 -15.35 3.46
CA SER A 44 6.20 -14.72 3.61
C SER A 44 5.59 -14.24 2.29
N GLN A 45 6.41 -14.04 1.24
CA GLN A 45 5.94 -13.68 -0.09
C GLN A 45 5.15 -14.80 -0.78
N GLU A 46 5.37 -16.06 -0.41
CA GLU A 46 4.66 -17.20 -1.01
C GLU A 46 3.24 -17.32 -0.45
N TYR A 47 3.05 -16.97 0.81
CA TYR A 47 1.78 -17.18 1.54
C TYR A 47 0.89 -15.94 1.58
N ILE A 48 1.45 -14.74 1.41
CA ILE A 48 0.68 -13.49 1.51
C ILE A 48 0.55 -12.86 0.12
N SER A 49 -0.68 -12.84 -0.41
CA SER A 49 -0.96 -12.26 -1.73
C SER A 49 -0.52 -10.80 -1.89
N GLU A 50 -0.56 -10.01 -0.82
CA GLU A 50 -0.12 -8.61 -0.82
C GLU A 50 1.40 -8.44 -0.97
N HIS A 51 2.18 -9.44 -0.55
CA HIS A 51 3.64 -9.44 -0.66
C HIS A 51 4.13 -10.03 -1.98
N GLN A 52 3.25 -10.70 -2.72
CA GLN A 52 3.59 -11.29 -4.01
C GLN A 52 4.02 -10.22 -5.01
N MET A 53 4.90 -10.66 -5.92
CA MET A 53 5.26 -9.84 -7.06
C MET A 53 4.03 -9.58 -7.92
N MET A 54 3.98 -8.38 -8.48
CA MET A 54 2.90 -8.00 -9.34
C MET A 54 2.86 -8.86 -10.60
N SER A 55 1.74 -9.55 -10.81
CA SER A 55 1.46 -10.25 -12.05
C SER A 55 0.85 -9.30 -13.08
N TRP A 56 1.42 -9.27 -14.27
CA TRP A 56 0.93 -8.47 -15.39
C TRP A 56 -0.50 -8.87 -15.81
N LYS A 57 -0.90 -10.10 -15.52
CA LYS A 57 -2.23 -10.63 -15.82
C LYS A 57 -3.28 -10.12 -14.84
N ASP A 58 -2.89 -10.01 -13.57
CA ASP A 58 -3.83 -9.69 -12.48
C ASP A 58 -3.94 -8.18 -12.26
N SER A 59 -2.95 -7.41 -12.72
CA SER A 59 -2.91 -5.96 -12.54
C SER A 59 -2.62 -5.20 -13.83
N PRO A 60 -3.56 -5.17 -14.79
CA PRO A 60 -3.36 -4.47 -16.05
C PRO A 60 -3.15 -2.95 -15.88
N PHE A 61 -3.65 -2.38 -14.79
CA PHE A 61 -3.43 -0.97 -14.45
C PHE A 61 -1.96 -0.62 -14.25
N THR A 62 -1.12 -1.55 -13.83
CA THR A 62 0.32 -1.31 -13.68
C THR A 62 1.00 -1.09 -15.01
N ILE A 63 0.61 -1.85 -16.02
CA ILE A 63 1.11 -1.66 -17.39
C ILE A 63 0.80 -0.23 -17.82
N ILE A 64 -0.42 0.23 -17.58
CA ILE A 64 -0.85 1.60 -17.91
C ILE A 64 0.03 2.61 -17.16
N ILE A 65 0.23 2.44 -15.86
CA ILE A 65 1.05 3.37 -15.03
C ILE A 65 2.51 3.39 -15.52
N VAL A 66 3.09 2.24 -15.83
CA VAL A 66 4.47 2.16 -16.35
C VAL A 66 4.57 2.86 -17.71
N PHE A 67 3.66 2.59 -18.63
CA PHE A 67 3.63 3.27 -19.93
C PHE A 67 3.40 4.78 -19.79
N GLU A 68 2.49 5.20 -18.93
CA GLU A 68 2.22 6.60 -18.65
C GLU A 68 3.46 7.29 -18.07
N THR A 69 4.15 6.64 -17.13
CA THR A 69 5.39 7.15 -16.55
C THR A 69 6.47 7.35 -17.61
N LEU A 70 6.69 6.34 -18.47
CA LEU A 70 7.67 6.39 -19.55
C LEU A 70 7.29 7.44 -20.60
N PHE A 71 6.03 7.48 -21.01
CA PHE A 71 5.53 8.47 -21.95
C PHE A 71 5.77 9.90 -21.43
N LEU A 72 5.36 10.18 -20.22
CA LEU A 72 5.53 11.48 -19.62
C LEU A 72 7.03 11.84 -19.44
N ALA A 73 7.87 10.88 -19.08
CA ALA A 73 9.32 11.10 -18.97
C ALA A 73 9.98 11.48 -20.31
N ILE A 74 9.49 10.90 -21.43
CA ILE A 74 10.02 11.20 -22.78
C ILE A 74 9.56 12.58 -23.26
N PHE A 75 8.29 12.91 -23.05
CA PHE A 75 7.68 14.14 -23.59
C PHE A 75 7.82 15.37 -22.70
N THR A 76 8.23 15.20 -21.47
CA THR A 76 8.49 16.30 -20.54
C THR A 76 9.95 16.26 -20.11
N LYS A 77 10.43 17.32 -19.48
CA LYS A 77 11.77 17.35 -18.87
C LYS A 77 11.62 17.30 -17.35
N PRO A 78 11.26 16.12 -16.78
CA PRO A 78 11.05 16.00 -15.34
C PRO A 78 12.37 16.26 -14.60
N ARG A 79 12.28 16.73 -13.37
CA ARG A 79 13.44 16.90 -12.51
C ARG A 79 14.01 15.53 -12.16
N LEU A 80 15.33 15.42 -12.07
CA LEU A 80 16.00 14.16 -11.74
C LEU A 80 15.46 13.52 -10.44
N ARG A 81 15.18 14.34 -9.44
CA ARG A 81 14.54 13.96 -8.18
C ARG A 81 13.20 13.24 -8.40
N ASP A 82 12.36 13.81 -9.26
CA ASP A 82 11.01 13.28 -9.52
C ASP A 82 11.09 11.93 -10.26
N ILE A 83 12.08 11.79 -11.17
CA ILE A 83 12.37 10.54 -11.87
C ILE A 83 12.75 9.43 -10.87
N PHE A 84 13.72 9.68 -9.99
CA PHE A 84 14.16 8.70 -9.02
C PHE A 84 13.05 8.31 -8.05
N MET A 85 12.24 9.25 -7.62
CA MET A 85 11.10 8.99 -6.74
C MET A 85 10.09 8.06 -7.40
N VAL A 86 9.64 8.39 -8.62
CA VAL A 86 8.62 7.58 -9.31
C VAL A 86 9.19 6.25 -9.75
N LEU A 87 10.44 6.20 -10.24
CA LEU A 87 11.10 4.96 -10.60
C LEU A 87 11.24 4.03 -9.38
N GLY A 88 11.68 4.56 -8.24
CA GLY A 88 11.79 3.79 -7.01
C GLY A 88 10.45 3.23 -6.56
N LEU A 89 9.40 4.06 -6.53
CA LEU A 89 8.04 3.62 -6.18
C LEU A 89 7.48 2.58 -7.16
N THR A 90 7.76 2.75 -8.47
CA THR A 90 7.34 1.79 -9.49
C THR A 90 8.05 0.45 -9.29
N LEU A 91 9.35 0.44 -9.05
CA LEU A 91 10.10 -0.77 -8.77
C LEU A 91 9.59 -1.47 -7.49
N MET A 92 9.36 -0.71 -6.42
CA MET A 92 8.76 -1.27 -5.19
C MET A 92 7.39 -1.88 -5.46
N SER A 93 6.56 -1.26 -6.31
CA SER A 93 5.23 -1.76 -6.66
C SER A 93 5.28 -3.03 -7.50
N ILE A 94 6.31 -3.20 -8.32
CA ILE A 94 6.56 -4.45 -9.08
C ILE A 94 6.96 -5.57 -8.13
N VAL A 95 7.81 -5.28 -7.15
CA VAL A 95 8.30 -6.28 -6.18
C VAL A 95 7.19 -6.71 -5.22
N SER A 96 6.29 -5.81 -4.85
CA SER A 96 5.18 -6.13 -3.94
C SER A 96 3.96 -5.25 -4.23
N ILE A 97 2.82 -5.90 -4.47
CA ILE A 97 1.54 -5.25 -4.83
C ILE A 97 1.12 -4.20 -3.80
N ARG A 98 1.41 -4.41 -2.52
CA ARG A 98 1.04 -3.46 -1.45
C ARG A 98 1.61 -2.04 -1.66
N HIS A 99 2.72 -1.90 -2.37
CA HIS A 99 3.34 -0.60 -2.65
C HIS A 99 2.63 0.19 -3.76
N MET A 100 1.65 -0.42 -4.46
CA MET A 100 0.82 0.29 -5.44
C MET A 100 0.08 1.49 -4.85
N SER A 101 -0.39 1.37 -3.61
CA SER A 101 -1.06 2.47 -2.92
C SER A 101 -0.13 3.67 -2.68
N LEU A 102 1.14 3.41 -2.39
CA LEU A 102 2.16 4.45 -2.25
C LEU A 102 2.48 5.11 -3.58
N LEU A 103 2.61 4.31 -4.66
CA LEU A 103 2.80 4.83 -6.01
C LEU A 103 1.60 5.69 -6.43
N ALA A 104 0.38 5.26 -6.15
CA ALA A 104 -0.83 6.02 -6.46
C ALA A 104 -0.88 7.35 -5.69
N LEU A 105 -0.61 7.34 -4.38
CA LEU A 105 -0.67 8.52 -3.52
C LEU A 105 0.45 9.54 -3.86
N ILE A 106 1.69 9.09 -3.84
CA ILE A 106 2.86 9.98 -4.01
C ILE A 106 3.07 10.30 -5.49
N GLY A 107 2.86 9.31 -6.35
CA GLY A 107 2.97 9.46 -7.80
C GLY A 107 1.99 10.48 -8.37
N THR A 108 0.80 10.62 -7.81
CA THR A 108 -0.20 11.60 -8.25
C THR A 108 0.35 13.03 -8.28
N ILE A 109 1.19 13.40 -7.31
CA ILE A 109 1.81 14.73 -7.26
C ILE A 109 2.75 14.93 -8.45
N TYR A 110 3.52 13.89 -8.78
CA TYR A 110 4.41 13.90 -9.95
C TYR A 110 3.61 13.97 -11.24
N TYR A 111 2.63 13.08 -11.42
CA TYR A 111 1.79 13.02 -12.62
C TYR A 111 1.04 14.32 -12.86
N ALA A 112 0.47 14.93 -11.82
CA ALA A 112 -0.22 16.23 -11.94
C ALA A 112 0.73 17.32 -12.44
N ARG A 113 1.97 17.37 -11.93
CA ARG A 113 2.97 18.34 -12.36
C ARG A 113 3.39 18.13 -13.81
N VAL A 114 3.78 16.90 -14.13
CA VAL A 114 4.28 16.55 -15.46
C VAL A 114 3.18 16.68 -16.51
N PHE A 115 1.94 16.32 -16.18
CA PHE A 115 0.78 16.54 -17.04
C PHE A 115 0.53 18.03 -17.25
N SER A 116 0.64 18.87 -16.21
CA SER A 116 0.55 20.32 -16.34
C SER A 116 1.62 20.86 -17.29
N ASP A 117 2.87 20.39 -17.16
CA ASP A 117 3.97 20.82 -18.03
C ASP A 117 3.81 20.32 -19.48
N PHE A 118 3.17 19.16 -19.67
CA PHE A 118 2.82 18.65 -20.99
C PHE A 118 1.73 19.48 -21.67
N VAL A 119 0.69 19.84 -20.94
CA VAL A 119 -0.43 20.67 -21.43
C VAL A 119 0.02 22.08 -21.79
N LYS A 120 0.99 22.61 -21.06
CA LYS A 120 1.56 23.96 -21.31
C LYS A 120 2.44 24.05 -22.57
N LYS A 121 2.74 22.95 -23.24
CA LYS A 121 3.48 23.00 -24.51
C LYS A 121 2.62 23.61 -25.60
N PRO A 122 3.13 24.68 -26.30
CA PRO A 122 2.33 25.61 -27.10
C PRO A 122 1.62 25.03 -28.33
N ASN A 123 1.65 23.77 -28.61
CA ASN A 123 1.05 23.19 -29.81
C ASN A 123 0.05 22.04 -29.56
N ILE A 124 -0.19 21.64 -28.30
CA ILE A 124 -1.03 20.45 -28.03
C ILE A 124 -2.45 20.83 -27.65
N LEU A 125 -2.63 21.91 -26.91
CA LEU A 125 -3.94 22.43 -26.53
C LEU A 125 -3.87 23.96 -26.50
N LYS A 126 -4.96 24.65 -26.85
CA LYS A 126 -5.06 26.10 -26.65
C LYS A 126 -5.07 26.38 -25.15
N GLU A 127 -3.87 26.61 -24.62
CA GLU A 127 -3.55 26.75 -23.20
C GLU A 127 -4.51 27.68 -22.46
N GLU A 128 -4.80 28.83 -23.04
CA GLU A 128 -5.70 29.83 -22.43
C GLU A 128 -7.12 29.29 -22.17
N THR A 129 -7.63 28.44 -23.04
CA THR A 129 -9.03 27.97 -22.93
C THR A 129 -9.20 27.01 -21.76
N ILE A 130 -8.25 26.08 -21.56
CA ILE A 130 -8.33 25.07 -20.50
C ILE A 130 -8.01 25.68 -19.16
N ILE A 131 -6.93 26.45 -19.07
CA ILE A 131 -6.53 27.11 -17.82
C ILE A 131 -7.60 28.11 -17.40
N ASN A 132 -8.13 28.89 -18.32
CA ASN A 132 -9.22 29.82 -18.02
C ASN A 132 -10.52 29.11 -17.65
N PHE A 133 -10.78 27.91 -18.17
CA PHE A 133 -11.93 27.11 -17.74
C PHE A 133 -11.77 26.64 -16.30
N PHE A 134 -10.62 26.04 -15.93
CA PHE A 134 -10.39 25.54 -14.58
C PHE A 134 -10.15 26.63 -13.53
N ASN A 135 -9.66 27.79 -13.93
CA ASN A 135 -9.49 28.95 -13.04
C ASN A 135 -10.80 29.73 -12.81
N LYS A 136 -11.87 29.44 -13.53
CA LYS A 136 -13.16 30.04 -13.23
C LYS A 136 -13.64 29.55 -11.86
N LYS A 137 -14.02 30.48 -10.98
CA LYS A 137 -14.61 30.17 -9.65
C LYS A 137 -15.75 29.17 -9.74
N ILE A 138 -16.51 29.24 -10.84
CA ILE A 138 -17.61 28.31 -11.14
C ILE A 138 -17.10 26.88 -11.35
N ALA A 139 -16.04 26.68 -12.13
CA ALA A 139 -15.48 25.34 -12.37
C ALA A 139 -14.93 24.73 -11.09
N ILE A 140 -14.25 25.51 -10.26
CA ILE A 140 -13.77 25.07 -8.94
C ILE A 140 -14.97 24.70 -8.05
N GLY A 141 -15.99 25.54 -8.01
CA GLY A 141 -17.22 25.25 -7.25
C GLY A 141 -17.92 23.97 -7.70
N VAL A 142 -18.09 23.79 -9.02
CA VAL A 142 -18.68 22.57 -9.60
C VAL A 142 -17.85 21.33 -9.29
N SER A 143 -16.53 21.40 -9.42
CA SER A 143 -15.65 20.29 -9.08
C SER A 143 -15.74 19.92 -7.60
N PHE A 144 -15.76 20.91 -6.71
CA PHE A 144 -15.92 20.69 -5.29
C PHE A 144 -17.27 20.02 -4.94
N VAL A 145 -18.35 20.51 -5.52
CA VAL A 145 -19.68 19.92 -5.34
C VAL A 145 -19.72 18.49 -5.90
N ALA A 146 -19.13 18.25 -7.07
CA ALA A 146 -19.05 16.91 -7.66
C ALA A 146 -18.30 15.92 -6.75
N VAL A 147 -17.17 16.34 -6.17
CA VAL A 147 -16.41 15.53 -5.20
C VAL A 147 -17.24 15.26 -3.94
N LEU A 148 -17.94 16.27 -3.41
CA LEU A 148 -18.81 16.08 -2.24
C LEU A 148 -19.95 15.11 -2.52
N LEU A 149 -20.63 15.26 -3.66
CA LEU A 149 -21.72 14.36 -4.07
C LEU A 149 -21.21 12.93 -4.26
N PHE A 150 -20.06 12.76 -4.92
CA PHE A 150 -19.47 11.45 -5.11
C PHE A 150 -19.04 10.81 -3.78
N SER A 151 -18.40 11.57 -2.91
CA SER A 151 -18.02 11.10 -1.56
C SER A 151 -19.25 10.75 -0.72
N GLY A 152 -20.29 11.59 -0.77
CA GLY A 152 -21.58 11.32 -0.11
C GLY A 152 -22.26 10.07 -0.64
N PHE A 153 -22.22 9.84 -1.95
CA PHE A 153 -22.73 8.61 -2.57
C PHE A 153 -21.97 7.37 -2.13
N LEU A 154 -20.63 7.44 -2.09
CA LEU A 154 -19.80 6.32 -1.60
C LEU A 154 -20.09 6.04 -0.13
N PHE A 155 -20.16 7.08 0.70
CA PHE A 155 -20.49 6.94 2.12
C PHE A 155 -21.89 6.33 2.33
N TYR A 156 -22.89 6.82 1.60
CA TYR A 156 -24.25 6.27 1.64
C TYR A 156 -24.29 4.80 1.21
N ARG A 157 -23.56 4.45 0.16
CA ARG A 157 -23.44 3.06 -0.29
C ARG A 157 -22.79 2.18 0.78
N GLN A 158 -21.71 2.67 1.38
CA GLN A 158 -21.00 1.93 2.42
C GLN A 158 -21.79 1.81 3.73
N SER A 159 -22.56 2.84 4.10
CA SER A 159 -23.38 2.83 5.32
C SER A 159 -24.52 1.81 5.31
N LYS A 160 -24.87 1.28 4.13
CA LYS A 160 -25.87 0.21 3.97
C LYS A 160 -25.29 -1.20 4.13
N ASN A 161 -23.98 -1.32 4.07
CA ASN A 161 -23.33 -2.60 4.27
C ASN A 161 -23.22 -2.88 5.77
N ASP A 162 -23.36 -4.14 6.16
CA ASP A 162 -23.03 -4.56 7.51
C ASP A 162 -21.58 -4.18 7.83
N PHE A 163 -21.31 -3.80 9.08
CA PHE A 163 -19.96 -3.43 9.49
C PHE A 163 -18.97 -4.59 9.28
N VAL A 164 -19.45 -5.82 9.45
CA VAL A 164 -18.72 -7.04 9.12
C VAL A 164 -19.46 -7.75 8.00
N ASP A 165 -18.79 -7.91 6.87
CA ASP A 165 -19.36 -8.62 5.72
C ASP A 165 -19.42 -10.13 6.01
N LYS A 166 -20.64 -10.63 6.17
CA LYS A 166 -20.91 -12.06 6.46
C LYS A 166 -20.54 -13.00 5.31
N SER A 167 -20.39 -12.47 4.11
CA SER A 167 -19.93 -13.25 2.95
C SER A 167 -18.41 -13.49 3.00
N PHE A 168 -17.69 -12.65 3.73
CA PHE A 168 -16.23 -12.69 3.84
C PHE A 168 -15.75 -13.26 5.18
N TYR A 169 -16.48 -13.02 6.26
CA TYR A 169 -16.10 -13.45 7.60
C TYR A 169 -17.08 -14.49 8.15
N PRO A 170 -16.60 -15.48 8.92
CA PRO A 170 -17.42 -16.59 9.42
C PRO A 170 -18.27 -16.18 10.64
N VAL A 171 -19.13 -15.16 10.48
CA VAL A 171 -19.91 -14.56 11.59
C VAL A 171 -20.79 -15.59 12.28
N ASP A 172 -21.53 -16.37 11.50
CA ASP A 172 -22.48 -17.37 12.05
C ASP A 172 -21.74 -18.55 12.69
N ALA A 173 -20.65 -19.01 12.08
CA ALA A 173 -19.81 -20.05 12.65
C ALA A 173 -19.14 -19.58 13.96
N THR A 174 -18.68 -18.34 14.02
CA THR A 174 -18.11 -17.71 15.21
C THR A 174 -19.13 -17.72 16.35
N LYS A 175 -20.36 -17.28 16.06
CA LYS A 175 -21.44 -17.30 17.04
C LYS A 175 -21.73 -18.72 17.53
N TYR A 176 -21.82 -19.69 16.62
CA TYR A 176 -22.04 -21.09 16.98
C TYR A 176 -20.92 -21.61 17.89
N ILE A 177 -19.68 -21.31 17.62
CA ILE A 177 -18.54 -21.73 18.45
C ILE A 177 -18.64 -21.13 19.84
N LEU A 178 -18.94 -19.83 19.96
CA LEU A 178 -19.07 -19.15 21.25
C LEU A 178 -20.22 -19.72 22.09
N ASP A 179 -21.33 -20.13 21.44
CA ASP A 179 -22.52 -20.60 22.13
C ASP A 179 -22.43 -22.10 22.53
N ASN A 180 -21.63 -22.91 21.80
CA ASN A 180 -21.70 -24.36 21.90
C ASN A 180 -20.37 -25.07 22.20
N VAL A 181 -19.22 -24.39 22.13
CA VAL A 181 -17.90 -25.00 22.24
C VAL A 181 -17.19 -24.55 23.51
N ASP A 182 -16.68 -25.49 24.30
CA ASP A 182 -15.80 -25.19 25.44
C ASP A 182 -14.40 -24.81 24.94
N LEU A 183 -14.17 -23.52 24.79
CA LEU A 183 -12.90 -22.96 24.29
C LEU A 183 -11.69 -23.32 25.16
N GLY A 184 -11.89 -23.66 26.43
CA GLY A 184 -10.81 -24.09 27.33
C GLY A 184 -10.24 -25.45 26.99
N LYS A 185 -11.01 -26.29 26.26
CA LYS A 185 -10.62 -27.65 25.87
C LYS A 185 -10.47 -27.83 24.36
N ALA A 186 -11.12 -26.99 23.60
CA ALA A 186 -11.13 -27.09 22.14
C ALA A 186 -9.82 -26.61 21.53
N LYS A 187 -9.33 -27.32 20.53
CA LYS A 187 -8.29 -26.84 19.60
C LYS A 187 -8.97 -26.57 18.29
N ILE A 188 -8.91 -25.30 17.85
CA ILE A 188 -9.57 -24.87 16.63
C ILE A 188 -8.53 -24.77 15.51
N PHE A 189 -8.77 -25.50 14.44
CA PHE A 189 -8.04 -25.38 13.20
C PHE A 189 -8.88 -24.52 12.24
N ASN A 190 -8.35 -23.39 11.81
CA ASN A 190 -9.11 -22.37 11.08
C ASN A 190 -8.40 -21.98 9.77
N ASP A 191 -9.20 -21.47 8.83
CA ASP A 191 -8.67 -20.81 7.64
C ASP A 191 -7.87 -19.56 8.03
N TYR A 192 -6.77 -19.31 7.34
CA TYR A 192 -5.87 -18.17 7.54
C TYR A 192 -6.62 -16.83 7.52
N ASN A 193 -7.53 -16.66 6.54
CA ASN A 193 -8.29 -15.42 6.37
C ASN A 193 -9.28 -15.16 7.51
N PHE A 194 -9.71 -16.21 8.21
CA PHE A 194 -10.67 -16.11 9.31
C PHE A 194 -10.01 -15.90 10.67
N GLY A 195 -8.71 -16.19 10.77
CA GLY A 195 -8.00 -16.19 12.05
C GLY A 195 -8.09 -14.88 12.81
N SER A 196 -7.91 -13.74 12.14
CA SER A 196 -8.01 -12.43 12.79
C SER A 196 -9.41 -12.11 13.31
N TYR A 197 -10.45 -12.53 12.58
CA TYR A 197 -11.83 -12.34 13.02
C TYR A 197 -12.18 -13.22 14.23
N LEU A 198 -11.74 -14.47 14.23
CA LEU A 198 -11.91 -15.39 15.36
C LEU A 198 -11.17 -14.86 16.59
N LEU A 199 -9.92 -14.40 16.41
CA LEU A 199 -9.11 -13.85 17.49
C LEU A 199 -9.74 -12.58 18.09
N PHE A 200 -10.31 -11.70 17.25
CA PHE A 200 -11.06 -10.53 17.69
C PHE A 200 -12.25 -10.91 18.58
N ASN A 201 -12.86 -12.07 18.35
CA ASN A 201 -13.93 -12.62 19.16
C ASN A 201 -13.43 -13.50 20.34
N ASN A 202 -12.15 -13.41 20.70
CA ASN A 202 -11.52 -14.17 21.79
C ASN A 202 -11.55 -15.68 21.58
N ILE A 203 -11.59 -16.16 20.36
CA ILE A 203 -11.49 -17.58 20.01
C ILE A 203 -10.03 -17.90 19.73
N PRO A 204 -9.40 -18.87 20.41
CA PRO A 204 -8.05 -19.29 20.12
C PRO A 204 -7.98 -19.90 18.72
N VAL A 205 -6.96 -19.48 17.95
CA VAL A 205 -6.78 -19.86 16.54
C VAL A 205 -5.48 -20.61 16.34
N PHE A 206 -5.44 -21.45 15.31
CA PHE A 206 -4.21 -22.10 14.88
C PHE A 206 -3.29 -21.12 14.14
N ILE A 207 -3.87 -20.33 13.22
CA ILE A 207 -3.17 -19.38 12.36
C ILE A 207 -4.00 -18.10 12.18
N ASP A 208 -3.33 -16.97 12.01
CA ASP A 208 -3.97 -15.67 11.73
C ASP A 208 -3.17 -14.85 10.72
N SER A 209 -3.65 -13.65 10.41
CA SER A 209 -3.05 -12.76 9.39
C SER A 209 -1.65 -12.21 9.73
N ARG A 210 -1.08 -12.55 10.88
CA ARG A 210 0.30 -12.21 11.25
C ARG A 210 1.28 -13.25 10.70
N ALA A 211 1.25 -13.44 9.40
CA ALA A 211 1.99 -14.49 8.69
C ALA A 211 3.46 -14.62 9.09
N ASP A 212 4.14 -13.48 9.33
CA ASP A 212 5.55 -13.47 9.73
C ASP A 212 5.82 -14.31 10.98
N LEU A 213 4.88 -14.35 11.93
CA LEU A 213 5.05 -15.09 13.18
C LEU A 213 5.12 -16.62 12.99
N TYR A 214 4.58 -17.11 11.87
CA TYR A 214 4.47 -18.53 11.54
C TYR A 214 5.63 -19.03 10.68
N THR A 215 6.53 -18.14 10.26
CA THR A 215 7.76 -18.51 9.56
C THR A 215 8.82 -18.96 10.55
N LYS A 216 9.75 -19.83 10.12
CA LYS A 216 10.85 -20.34 10.96
C LYS A 216 11.72 -19.23 11.57
N GLN A 217 11.81 -18.07 10.90
CA GLN A 217 12.60 -16.92 11.35
C GLN A 217 12.05 -16.29 12.65
N PHE A 218 10.76 -16.48 12.91
CA PHE A 218 10.05 -15.87 14.05
C PHE A 218 9.42 -16.89 15.00
N SER A 219 8.96 -18.04 14.49
CA SER A 219 8.26 -19.07 15.29
C SER A 219 9.14 -19.75 16.31
N GLY A 220 10.46 -19.77 16.08
CA GLY A 220 11.42 -20.55 16.88
C GLY A 220 11.46 -22.04 16.53
N PHE A 221 10.73 -22.48 15.52
CA PHE A 221 10.80 -23.82 14.95
C PHE A 221 11.79 -23.86 13.77
N ASP A 222 12.27 -25.07 13.44
CA ASP A 222 13.18 -25.28 12.30
C ASP A 222 12.44 -25.35 10.94
N TYR A 223 11.13 -25.19 10.95
CA TYR A 223 10.22 -25.24 9.79
C TYR A 223 9.23 -24.08 9.82
N ASP A 224 8.61 -23.83 8.68
CA ASP A 224 7.52 -22.87 8.55
C ASP A 224 6.19 -23.55 8.90
N ILE A 225 5.43 -22.98 9.83
CA ILE A 225 4.12 -23.51 10.23
C ILE A 225 3.14 -23.49 9.06
N PHE A 226 3.36 -22.59 8.10
CA PHE A 226 2.56 -22.55 6.86
C PHE A 226 2.68 -23.83 6.04
N ASP A 227 3.85 -24.47 5.99
CA ASP A 227 4.05 -25.73 5.27
C ASP A 227 3.15 -26.81 5.84
N ASP A 228 3.01 -26.89 7.18
CA ASP A 228 2.12 -27.81 7.87
C ASP A 228 0.62 -27.45 7.69
N TYR A 229 0.34 -26.17 7.42
CA TYR A 229 -1.03 -25.70 7.23
C TYR A 229 -1.56 -26.03 5.83
N GLU A 230 -0.73 -26.00 4.79
CA GLU A 230 -1.12 -26.27 3.40
C GLU A 230 -1.17 -27.78 3.05
N TYR A 231 -0.52 -28.63 3.82
CA TYR A 231 -0.51 -30.10 3.66
C TYR A 231 -1.48 -30.79 4.61
#